data_d56dbf3a1f9c8ef8d2292b948ae3972b
#
_entry.id   d56dbf3a1f9c8ef8d2292b948ae3972b
#
_cell.length_a   1.000
_cell.length_b   1.000
_cell.length_c   1.000
_cell.angle_alpha   90.00
_cell.angle_beta   90.00
_cell.angle_gamma   90.00
#
_symmetry.space_group_name_H-M   'P 1'
#
loop_
_entity.id
_entity.type
_entity.pdbx_description
1 polymer ?
#
loop_
_entity_poly.entity_id
_entity_poly.type
_entity_poly.pdbx_seq_one_letter_code
_entity_poly.pdbx_strand_id
1 'polypeptide(L)'
;MKVAIITDTHYGARKGSTHLHDYFKLFYDNVFFPTLEKEGIETVIHMGDVFDSRKSIDYQSLEWSKQVVFEPLKKYKVYAITGNHDCYYKNTNNVNSPELLLNDYSNISTLSKPTEINVDGLDILLLPWINSENYDESIYKINKSKSKVAMGHLELNGFRATRGHMMETGMDVDIFNKFDIVYSGHFHTRSTDGKIHYLGNPYEMYWNDVNDTRGFHIFDTDTLTHTPVNNPYKLFYNVY
;
A
#
# COMPACT_ATOMS: atom_id res chain seq x y z
N MET A 1 -12.91 10.91 11.03
CA MET A 1 -13.28 10.49 9.63
C MET A 1 -12.69 9.13 9.31
N LYS A 2 -13.32 8.34 8.42
CA LYS A 2 -12.79 7.04 7.97
C LYS A 2 -12.02 7.19 6.66
N VAL A 3 -10.87 6.52 6.56
CA VAL A 3 -9.96 6.50 5.41
C VAL A 3 -9.69 5.05 5.03
N ALA A 4 -9.73 4.71 3.74
CA ALA A 4 -9.29 3.40 3.30
C ALA A 4 -7.77 3.39 3.10
N ILE A 5 -7.11 2.36 3.61
CA ILE A 5 -5.69 2.12 3.42
C ILE A 5 -5.53 0.80 2.66
N ILE A 6 -4.87 0.85 1.51
CA ILE A 6 -4.56 -0.31 0.67
C ILE A 6 -3.10 -0.25 0.25
N THR A 7 -2.47 -1.38 0.04
CA THR A 7 -1.05 -1.47 -0.34
C THR A 7 -0.77 -2.72 -1.16
N ASP A 8 0.36 -2.75 -1.85
CA ASP A 8 0.90 -3.94 -2.52
C ASP A 8 -0.11 -4.58 -3.49
N THR A 9 -0.71 -3.76 -4.36
CA THR A 9 -1.72 -4.22 -5.32
C THR A 9 -1.12 -4.92 -6.54
N HIS A 10 0.13 -4.62 -6.89
CA HIS A 10 0.93 -5.30 -7.91
C HIS A 10 0.19 -5.54 -9.23
N TYR A 11 -0.42 -4.48 -9.80
CA TYR A 11 -1.09 -4.62 -11.10
C TYR A 11 -0.09 -5.07 -12.16
N GLY A 12 -0.48 -6.09 -12.94
CA GLY A 12 0.40 -6.75 -13.90
C GLY A 12 1.17 -7.94 -13.31
N ALA A 13 0.85 -8.37 -12.08
CA ALA A 13 1.46 -9.54 -11.45
C ALA A 13 1.42 -10.78 -12.35
N ARG A 14 2.46 -11.63 -12.23
CA ARG A 14 2.61 -12.84 -13.03
C ARG A 14 2.53 -12.59 -14.55
N LYS A 15 3.19 -11.55 -15.02
CA LYS A 15 3.26 -11.15 -16.43
C LYS A 15 1.88 -10.82 -17.03
N GLY A 16 1.04 -10.15 -16.26
CA GLY A 16 -0.27 -9.71 -16.72
C GLY A 16 -1.28 -10.85 -16.90
N SER A 17 -1.24 -11.84 -16.01
CA SER A 17 -2.16 -12.98 -16.07
C SER A 17 -3.62 -12.53 -16.02
N THR A 18 -4.40 -12.84 -17.06
CA THR A 18 -5.84 -12.52 -17.13
C THR A 18 -6.64 -13.22 -16.04
N HIS A 19 -6.26 -14.44 -15.64
CA HIS A 19 -6.89 -15.12 -14.51
C HIS A 19 -6.71 -14.38 -13.19
N LEU A 20 -5.55 -13.73 -12.99
CA LEU A 20 -5.36 -12.85 -11.83
C LEU A 20 -6.20 -11.58 -11.95
N HIS A 21 -6.30 -11.00 -13.14
CA HIS A 21 -7.15 -9.83 -13.37
C HIS A 21 -8.61 -10.13 -13.01
N ASP A 22 -9.17 -11.26 -13.46
CA ASP A 22 -10.53 -11.69 -13.12
C ASP A 22 -10.70 -11.89 -11.61
N TYR A 23 -9.72 -12.52 -10.96
CA TYR A 23 -9.73 -12.75 -9.53
C TYR A 23 -9.61 -11.42 -8.72
N PHE A 24 -8.71 -10.52 -9.12
CA PHE A 24 -8.59 -9.20 -8.49
C PHE A 24 -9.86 -8.36 -8.66
N LYS A 25 -10.50 -8.47 -9.81
CA LYS A 25 -11.78 -7.78 -10.08
C LYS A 25 -12.87 -8.17 -9.10
N LEU A 26 -12.95 -9.44 -8.68
CA LEU A 26 -13.91 -9.87 -7.65
C LEU A 26 -13.72 -9.09 -6.34
N PHE A 27 -12.49 -8.83 -5.94
CA PHE A 27 -12.20 -8.03 -4.75
C PHE A 27 -12.66 -6.58 -4.91
N TYR A 28 -12.36 -5.94 -6.04
CA TYR A 28 -12.76 -4.55 -6.26
C TYR A 28 -14.26 -4.39 -6.36
N ASP A 29 -14.93 -5.23 -7.14
CA ASP A 29 -16.36 -5.13 -7.39
C ASP A 29 -17.22 -5.48 -6.15
N ASN A 30 -16.79 -6.42 -5.33
CA ASN A 30 -17.65 -6.98 -4.28
C ASN A 30 -17.17 -6.66 -2.85
N VAL A 31 -15.94 -6.20 -2.69
CA VAL A 31 -15.37 -5.91 -1.37
C VAL A 31 -14.95 -4.46 -1.25
N PHE A 32 -13.99 -4.03 -2.08
CA PHE A 32 -13.35 -2.73 -1.91
C PHE A 32 -14.34 -1.58 -2.12
N PHE A 33 -14.83 -1.38 -3.36
CA PHE A 33 -15.72 -0.25 -3.66
C PHE A 33 -17.05 -0.28 -2.89
N PRO A 34 -17.75 -1.44 -2.75
CA PRO A 34 -18.95 -1.49 -1.93
C PRO A 34 -18.72 -1.12 -0.47
N THR A 35 -17.55 -1.46 0.07
CA THR A 35 -17.21 -1.06 1.45
C THR A 35 -16.95 0.44 1.54
N LEU A 36 -16.24 1.04 0.58
CA LEU A 36 -16.02 2.50 0.57
C LEU A 36 -17.36 3.25 0.56
N GLU A 37 -18.29 2.83 -0.29
CA GLU A 37 -19.62 3.44 -0.39
C GLU A 37 -20.44 3.24 0.90
N LYS A 38 -20.48 2.03 1.44
CA LYS A 38 -21.19 1.70 2.68
C LYS A 38 -20.71 2.49 3.89
N GLU A 39 -19.39 2.65 4.01
CA GLU A 39 -18.75 3.32 5.15
C GLU A 39 -18.63 4.85 4.95
N GLY A 40 -19.06 5.37 3.79
CA GLY A 40 -18.97 6.81 3.47
C GLY A 40 -17.52 7.30 3.37
N ILE A 41 -16.61 6.47 2.87
CA ILE A 41 -15.20 6.80 2.75
C ILE A 41 -15.00 7.67 1.51
N GLU A 42 -14.33 8.80 1.66
CA GLU A 42 -14.02 9.74 0.58
C GLU A 42 -12.52 9.81 0.26
N THR A 43 -11.67 9.27 1.14
CA THR A 43 -10.22 9.32 0.99
C THR A 43 -9.62 7.92 1.02
N VAL A 44 -8.72 7.65 0.08
CA VAL A 44 -7.96 6.40 -0.05
C VAL A 44 -6.47 6.73 0.04
N ILE A 45 -5.72 5.96 0.83
CA ILE A 45 -4.26 6.02 0.88
C ILE A 45 -3.72 4.68 0.36
N HIS A 46 -2.99 4.74 -0.76
CA HIS A 46 -2.27 3.59 -1.31
C HIS A 46 -0.82 3.66 -0.88
N MET A 47 -0.37 2.66 -0.13
CA MET A 47 0.94 2.69 0.49
C MET A 47 2.03 1.97 -0.31
N GLY A 48 2.06 2.17 -1.63
CA GLY A 48 3.12 1.70 -2.51
C GLY A 48 2.90 0.32 -3.12
N ASP A 49 3.80 -0.04 -4.04
CA ASP A 49 3.74 -1.23 -4.88
C ASP A 49 2.40 -1.32 -5.62
N VAL A 50 2.08 -0.24 -6.33
CA VAL A 50 0.89 -0.14 -7.18
C VAL A 50 0.99 -1.11 -8.35
N PHE A 51 2.16 -1.12 -9.01
CA PHE A 51 2.45 -1.98 -10.15
C PHE A 51 3.52 -3.03 -9.79
N ASP A 52 3.45 -4.21 -10.44
CA ASP A 52 4.29 -5.36 -10.09
C ASP A 52 5.73 -5.22 -10.59
N SER A 53 5.91 -4.70 -11.80
CA SER A 53 7.21 -4.68 -12.45
C SER A 53 7.84 -3.29 -12.46
N ARG A 54 9.10 -3.20 -12.02
CA ARG A 54 9.90 -1.96 -12.02
C ARG A 54 10.07 -1.32 -13.39
N LYS A 55 10.08 -2.11 -14.46
CA LYS A 55 10.56 -1.67 -15.78
C LYS A 55 9.48 -1.57 -16.84
N SER A 56 8.36 -2.27 -16.66
CA SER A 56 7.35 -2.35 -17.71
C SER A 56 6.00 -2.78 -17.15
N ILE A 57 4.96 -2.35 -17.81
CA ILE A 57 3.62 -2.91 -17.68
C ILE A 57 3.14 -3.24 -19.08
N ASP A 58 2.49 -4.39 -19.26
CA ASP A 58 1.82 -4.69 -20.52
C ASP A 58 0.54 -3.86 -20.66
N TYR A 59 0.16 -3.58 -21.91
CA TYR A 59 -0.99 -2.71 -22.19
C TYR A 59 -2.31 -3.26 -21.67
N GLN A 60 -2.50 -4.58 -21.65
CA GLN A 60 -3.70 -5.21 -21.13
C GLN A 60 -3.84 -5.00 -19.62
N SER A 61 -2.76 -5.19 -18.87
CA SER A 61 -2.73 -4.93 -17.43
C SER A 61 -2.95 -3.46 -17.10
N LEU A 62 -2.37 -2.56 -17.91
CA LEU A 62 -2.56 -1.12 -17.74
C LEU A 62 -4.01 -0.73 -18.01
N GLU A 63 -4.59 -1.18 -19.11
CA GLU A 63 -5.99 -0.89 -19.45
C GLU A 63 -6.94 -1.47 -18.40
N TRP A 64 -6.71 -2.72 -18.00
CA TRP A 64 -7.49 -3.37 -16.94
C TRP A 64 -7.44 -2.55 -15.63
N SER A 65 -6.25 -2.15 -15.18
CA SER A 65 -6.10 -1.37 -13.95
C SER A 65 -6.79 -0.02 -14.04
N LYS A 66 -6.74 0.63 -15.20
CA LYS A 66 -7.48 1.88 -15.44
C LYS A 66 -8.99 1.66 -15.34
N GLN A 67 -9.54 0.68 -16.04
CA GLN A 67 -10.99 0.44 -16.09
C GLN A 67 -11.55 -0.06 -14.75
N VAL A 68 -10.87 -1.00 -14.09
CA VAL A 68 -11.39 -1.67 -12.90
C VAL A 68 -11.10 -0.88 -11.63
N VAL A 69 -10.01 -0.10 -11.61
CA VAL A 69 -9.55 0.55 -10.37
C VAL A 69 -9.53 2.07 -10.50
N PHE A 70 -8.74 2.63 -11.42
CA PHE A 70 -8.49 4.07 -11.41
C PHE A 70 -9.68 4.90 -11.89
N GLU A 71 -10.48 4.42 -12.85
CA GLU A 71 -11.71 5.10 -13.25
C GLU A 71 -12.76 5.15 -12.13
N PRO A 72 -13.07 4.03 -11.43
CA PRO A 72 -13.93 4.09 -10.24
C PRO A 72 -13.36 4.96 -9.11
N LEU A 73 -12.02 5.00 -8.94
CA LEU A 73 -11.38 5.83 -7.92
C LEU A 73 -11.52 7.34 -8.16
N LYS A 74 -11.94 7.80 -9.34
CA LYS A 74 -12.18 9.23 -9.61
C LYS A 74 -13.16 9.90 -8.65
N LYS A 75 -14.00 9.13 -7.98
CA LYS A 75 -14.94 9.61 -6.96
C LYS A 75 -14.27 9.93 -5.62
N TYR A 76 -13.03 9.53 -5.42
CA TYR A 76 -12.31 9.58 -4.15
C TYR A 76 -11.07 10.45 -4.25
N LYS A 77 -10.68 11.07 -3.15
CA LYS A 77 -9.35 11.67 -3.02
C LYS A 77 -8.35 10.55 -2.75
N VAL A 78 -7.31 10.46 -3.55
CA VAL A 78 -6.33 9.38 -3.44
C VAL A 78 -4.94 9.96 -3.21
N TYR A 79 -4.24 9.42 -2.22
CA TYR A 79 -2.81 9.61 -2.04
C TYR A 79 -2.12 8.27 -2.33
N ALA A 80 -1.16 8.26 -3.24
CA ALA A 80 -0.42 7.05 -3.59
C ALA A 80 1.08 7.30 -3.41
N ILE A 81 1.69 6.65 -2.43
CA ILE A 81 3.15 6.69 -2.29
C ILE A 81 3.81 5.66 -3.18
N THR A 82 5.06 5.92 -3.56
CA THR A 82 5.86 5.01 -4.37
C THR A 82 6.42 3.88 -3.52
N GLY A 83 6.21 2.63 -3.94
CA GLY A 83 6.83 1.44 -3.35
C GLY A 83 8.11 1.02 -4.12
N ASN A 84 8.76 -0.04 -3.68
CA ASN A 84 10.00 -0.48 -4.30
C ASN A 84 9.80 -1.13 -5.68
N HIS A 85 8.65 -1.75 -5.94
CA HIS A 85 8.30 -2.27 -7.26
C HIS A 85 7.91 -1.17 -8.24
N ASP A 86 7.47 -0.03 -7.76
CA ASP A 86 7.13 1.12 -8.59
C ASP A 86 8.36 1.84 -9.15
N CYS A 87 9.53 1.75 -8.50
CA CYS A 87 10.75 2.45 -8.88
C CYS A 87 11.52 1.72 -9.98
N TYR A 88 11.86 2.40 -11.06
CA TYR A 88 12.69 1.84 -12.12
C TYR A 88 14.09 1.46 -11.63
N TYR A 89 14.73 2.36 -10.89
CA TYR A 89 16.05 2.15 -10.28
C TYR A 89 15.89 1.73 -8.81
N LYS A 90 16.83 0.92 -8.31
CA LYS A 90 16.76 0.43 -6.91
C LYS A 90 17.13 1.50 -5.88
N ASN A 91 17.87 2.51 -6.29
CA ASN A 91 18.51 3.50 -5.43
C ASN A 91 17.88 4.90 -5.50
N THR A 92 16.81 5.09 -6.27
CA THR A 92 16.11 6.37 -6.42
C THR A 92 14.64 6.18 -6.76
N ASN A 93 13.79 7.11 -6.33
CA ASN A 93 12.37 7.17 -6.68
C ASN A 93 12.08 8.09 -7.88
N ASN A 94 13.10 8.69 -8.51
CA ASN A 94 12.93 9.73 -9.54
C ASN A 94 12.20 9.27 -10.80
N VAL A 95 12.29 7.97 -11.14
CA VAL A 95 11.53 7.37 -12.23
C VAL A 95 10.67 6.27 -11.64
N ASN A 96 9.38 6.52 -11.54
CA ASN A 96 8.43 5.60 -10.92
C ASN A 96 7.12 5.51 -11.71
N SER A 97 6.50 4.35 -11.62
CA SER A 97 5.29 4.05 -12.38
C SER A 97 4.06 4.87 -11.93
N PRO A 98 3.80 5.14 -10.63
CA PRO A 98 2.65 5.96 -10.25
C PRO A 98 2.68 7.36 -10.86
N GLU A 99 3.81 8.09 -10.78
CA GLU A 99 3.91 9.43 -11.38
C GLU A 99 3.77 9.39 -12.91
N LEU A 100 4.31 8.36 -13.57
CA LEU A 100 4.25 8.25 -15.02
C LEU A 100 2.87 7.85 -15.55
N LEU A 101 2.13 7.02 -14.83
CA LEU A 101 0.92 6.38 -15.32
C LEU A 101 -0.38 6.95 -14.74
N LEU A 102 -0.29 7.62 -13.57
CA LEU A 102 -1.46 8.13 -12.86
C LEU A 102 -1.54 9.66 -12.81
N ASN A 103 -0.57 10.38 -13.35
CA ASN A 103 -0.51 11.84 -13.30
C ASN A 103 -1.67 12.55 -14.00
N ASP A 104 -2.36 11.86 -14.91
CA ASP A 104 -3.56 12.40 -15.60
C ASP A 104 -4.83 12.36 -14.72
N TYR A 105 -4.79 11.68 -13.59
CA TYR A 105 -5.90 11.61 -12.65
C TYR A 105 -5.80 12.74 -11.61
N SER A 106 -6.58 13.80 -11.79
CA SER A 106 -6.53 15.00 -10.93
C SER A 106 -6.88 14.75 -9.46
N ASN A 107 -7.56 13.65 -9.17
CA ASN A 107 -7.92 13.21 -7.83
C ASN A 107 -6.84 12.35 -7.15
N ILE A 108 -5.79 11.95 -7.87
CA ILE A 108 -4.69 11.11 -7.36
C ILE A 108 -3.46 11.98 -7.18
N SER A 109 -2.98 12.06 -5.95
CA SER A 109 -1.69 12.67 -5.62
C SER A 109 -0.64 11.57 -5.49
N THR A 110 0.25 11.48 -6.46
CA THR A 110 1.40 10.54 -6.44
C THR A 110 2.56 11.18 -5.67
N LEU A 111 3.15 10.43 -4.74
CA LEU A 111 4.14 10.94 -3.81
C LEU A 111 5.40 10.05 -3.83
N SER A 112 6.48 10.58 -4.37
CA SER A 112 7.80 9.92 -4.42
C SER A 112 8.77 10.40 -3.35
N LYS A 113 8.36 11.42 -2.55
CA LYS A 113 9.15 12.00 -1.46
C LYS A 113 8.38 12.00 -0.15
N PRO A 114 9.07 11.96 1.01
CA PRO A 114 8.44 12.08 2.31
C PRO A 114 7.58 13.35 2.40
N THR A 115 6.27 13.18 2.63
CA THR A 115 5.30 14.27 2.56
C THR A 115 4.33 14.20 3.73
N GLU A 116 4.11 15.31 4.41
CA GLU A 116 3.01 15.44 5.37
C GLU A 116 1.74 15.84 4.64
N ILE A 117 0.67 15.10 4.91
CA ILE A 117 -0.68 15.42 4.44
C ILE A 117 -1.59 15.70 5.63
N ASN A 118 -2.62 16.48 5.42
CA ASN A 118 -3.69 16.67 6.40
C ASN A 118 -4.98 16.00 5.91
N VAL A 119 -5.52 15.13 6.74
CA VAL A 119 -6.79 14.43 6.49
C VAL A 119 -7.69 14.69 7.68
N ASP A 120 -8.73 15.49 7.47
CA ASP A 120 -9.73 15.82 8.49
C ASP A 120 -9.10 16.35 9.81
N GLY A 121 -8.12 17.22 9.68
CA GLY A 121 -7.41 17.81 10.82
C GLY A 121 -6.29 16.96 11.41
N LEU A 122 -6.14 15.71 10.98
CA LEU A 122 -5.03 14.83 11.37
C LEU A 122 -3.87 14.96 10.39
N ASP A 123 -2.70 15.32 10.89
CA ASP A 123 -1.47 15.30 10.12
C ASP A 123 -0.89 13.88 10.08
N ILE A 124 -0.61 13.39 8.87
CA ILE A 124 -0.06 12.05 8.59
C ILE A 124 1.21 12.22 7.79
N LEU A 125 2.32 11.64 8.24
CA LEU A 125 3.56 11.57 7.48
C LEU A 125 3.51 10.37 6.53
N LEU A 126 3.52 10.63 5.22
CA LEU A 126 3.61 9.62 4.17
C LEU A 126 5.08 9.43 3.78
N LEU A 127 5.54 8.17 3.81
CA LEU A 127 6.93 7.78 3.55
C LEU A 127 6.97 6.80 2.37
N PRO A 128 7.30 7.25 1.15
CA PRO A 128 7.60 6.37 0.02
C PRO A 128 8.79 5.46 0.33
N TRP A 129 9.04 4.51 -0.58
CA TRP A 129 10.21 3.62 -0.49
C TRP A 129 11.49 4.39 -0.16
N ILE A 130 12.12 4.03 0.93
CA ILE A 130 13.37 4.62 1.40
C ILE A 130 14.54 3.85 0.78
N ASN A 131 15.43 4.56 0.10
CA ASN A 131 16.59 4.04 -0.58
C ASN A 131 17.82 4.90 -0.32
N SER A 132 18.96 4.56 -0.92
CA SER A 132 20.23 5.27 -0.63
C SER A 132 20.23 6.74 -1.02
N GLU A 133 19.43 7.16 -2.01
CA GLU A 133 19.38 8.57 -2.42
C GLU A 133 18.56 9.42 -1.46
N ASN A 134 17.44 8.90 -0.97
CA ASN A 134 16.48 9.67 -0.16
C ASN A 134 16.56 9.38 1.34
N TYR A 135 17.51 8.55 1.78
CA TYR A 135 17.62 8.11 3.18
C TYR A 135 17.74 9.30 4.14
N ASP A 136 18.71 10.19 3.92
CA ASP A 136 18.94 11.33 4.80
C ASP A 136 17.75 12.29 4.86
N GLU A 137 17.09 12.54 3.72
CA GLU A 137 15.88 13.35 3.66
C GLU A 137 14.75 12.68 4.43
N SER A 138 14.58 11.37 4.28
CA SER A 138 13.54 10.61 4.97
C SER A 138 13.75 10.63 6.48
N ILE A 139 14.97 10.36 6.96
CA ILE A 139 15.31 10.44 8.38
C ILE A 139 15.11 11.86 8.93
N TYR A 140 15.53 12.89 8.19
CA TYR A 140 15.30 14.28 8.57
C TYR A 140 13.80 14.57 8.73
N LYS A 141 12.96 14.16 7.77
CA LYS A 141 11.51 14.36 7.81
C LYS A 141 10.86 13.58 8.97
N ILE A 142 11.23 12.32 9.18
CA ILE A 142 10.80 11.54 10.34
C ILE A 142 11.10 12.28 11.65
N ASN A 143 12.34 12.76 11.83
CA ASN A 143 12.75 13.44 13.05
C ASN A 143 12.06 14.78 13.27
N LYS A 144 11.76 15.53 12.20
CA LYS A 144 11.14 16.86 12.27
C LYS A 144 9.63 16.84 12.30
N SER A 145 9.00 15.80 11.81
CA SER A 145 7.55 15.66 11.77
C SER A 145 6.94 15.84 13.17
N LYS A 146 5.79 16.47 13.24
CA LYS A 146 4.93 16.56 14.43
C LYS A 146 3.71 15.64 14.34
N SER A 147 3.58 14.92 13.24
CA SER A 147 2.51 13.96 13.04
C SER A 147 2.55 12.87 14.09
N LYS A 148 1.39 12.42 14.54
CA LYS A 148 1.24 11.26 15.42
C LYS A 148 1.21 9.95 14.65
N VAL A 149 0.88 10.02 13.37
CA VAL A 149 0.71 8.88 12.46
C VAL A 149 1.74 8.95 11.35
N ALA A 150 2.40 7.82 11.08
CA ALA A 150 3.19 7.63 9.87
C ALA A 150 2.63 6.47 9.05
N MET A 151 2.62 6.61 7.74
CA MET A 151 2.21 5.57 6.80
C MET A 151 3.27 5.46 5.71
N GLY A 152 3.79 4.27 5.46
CA GLY A 152 4.91 4.14 4.54
C GLY A 152 4.99 2.82 3.82
N HIS A 153 5.96 2.74 2.91
CA HIS A 153 6.39 1.52 2.26
C HIS A 153 7.78 1.17 2.78
N LEU A 154 7.83 0.48 3.93
CA LEU A 154 9.02 0.39 4.77
C LEU A 154 9.55 -1.05 4.82
N GLU A 155 10.88 -1.20 4.84
CA GLU A 155 11.56 -2.45 5.16
C GLU A 155 12.17 -2.34 6.55
N LEU A 156 11.48 -2.90 7.56
CA LEU A 156 11.92 -2.86 8.95
C LEU A 156 12.32 -4.25 9.43
N ASN A 157 13.34 -4.32 10.28
CA ASN A 157 13.73 -5.57 10.90
C ASN A 157 12.68 -6.01 11.96
N GLY A 158 12.64 -7.31 12.26
CA GLY A 158 11.77 -7.87 13.30
C GLY A 158 10.32 -8.14 12.87
N PHE A 159 9.96 -7.92 11.61
CA PHE A 159 8.62 -8.21 11.08
C PHE A 159 8.60 -9.38 10.09
N ARG A 160 7.42 -9.95 9.86
CA ARG A 160 7.25 -11.07 8.93
C ARG A 160 7.14 -10.58 7.49
N ALA A 161 8.12 -10.91 6.67
CA ALA A 161 8.06 -10.64 5.23
C ALA A 161 7.09 -11.61 4.53
N THR A 162 7.14 -12.89 4.92
CA THR A 162 6.22 -13.95 4.47
C THR A 162 5.91 -14.87 5.63
N ARG A 163 4.92 -15.75 5.46
CA ARG A 163 4.55 -16.73 6.47
C ARG A 163 5.76 -17.60 6.89
N GLY A 164 6.12 -17.54 8.16
CA GLY A 164 7.26 -18.30 8.72
C GLY A 164 8.64 -17.68 8.51
N HIS A 165 8.75 -16.50 7.85
CA HIS A 165 10.02 -15.83 7.65
C HIS A 165 10.00 -14.43 8.28
N MET A 166 10.83 -14.23 9.30
CA MET A 166 11.07 -12.94 9.94
C MET A 166 12.23 -12.25 9.23
N MET A 167 12.08 -10.96 8.96
CA MET A 167 13.18 -10.14 8.45
C MET A 167 14.16 -9.81 9.57
N GLU A 168 15.40 -10.20 9.37
CA GLU A 168 16.53 -9.91 10.28
C GLU A 168 17.31 -8.67 9.81
N THR A 169 17.02 -8.19 8.61
CA THR A 169 17.62 -6.99 8.01
C THR A 169 16.56 -5.91 7.82
N GLY A 170 17.00 -4.70 7.51
CA GLY A 170 16.10 -3.55 7.31
C GLY A 170 16.44 -2.41 8.26
N MET A 171 15.62 -1.38 8.22
CA MET A 171 15.79 -0.21 9.09
C MET A 171 15.40 -0.54 10.52
N ASP A 172 16.02 0.15 11.47
CA ASP A 172 15.69 0.03 12.89
C ASP A 172 14.31 0.64 13.16
N VAL A 173 13.50 -0.06 13.93
CA VAL A 173 12.16 0.38 14.35
C VAL A 173 12.20 1.60 15.28
N ASP A 174 13.30 1.81 15.98
CA ASP A 174 13.45 2.88 16.98
C ASP A 174 13.30 4.29 16.38
N ILE A 175 13.57 4.46 15.08
CA ILE A 175 13.37 5.74 14.39
C ILE A 175 11.90 6.17 14.37
N PHE A 176 10.95 5.23 14.55
CA PHE A 176 9.52 5.48 14.58
C PHE A 176 8.95 5.66 15.99
N ASN A 177 9.79 5.64 17.05
CA ASN A 177 9.32 5.69 18.44
C ASN A 177 8.50 6.94 18.78
N LYS A 178 8.69 8.03 18.07
CA LYS A 178 7.95 9.27 18.28
C LYS A 178 6.49 9.25 17.80
N PHE A 179 6.13 8.36 16.88
CA PHE A 179 4.76 8.25 16.39
C PHE A 179 3.90 7.42 17.34
N ASP A 180 2.61 7.74 17.42
CA ASP A 180 1.65 6.96 18.21
C ASP A 180 1.34 5.64 17.50
N ILE A 181 1.27 5.66 16.16
CA ILE A 181 1.02 4.49 15.33
C ILE A 181 1.69 4.62 13.96
N VAL A 182 2.13 3.50 13.41
CA VAL A 182 2.77 3.40 12.09
C VAL A 182 2.12 2.29 11.27
N TYR A 183 1.76 2.58 10.03
CA TYR A 183 1.28 1.60 9.06
C TYR A 183 2.28 1.43 7.93
N SER A 184 2.47 0.19 7.49
CA SER A 184 3.38 -0.10 6.38
C SER A 184 2.83 -1.12 5.39
N GLY A 185 3.12 -0.88 4.10
CA GLY A 185 3.13 -1.89 3.05
C GLY A 185 4.45 -2.65 3.00
N HIS A 186 4.80 -3.17 1.82
CA HIS A 186 6.00 -3.93 1.49
C HIS A 186 5.96 -5.41 1.90
N PHE A 187 5.62 -5.73 3.15
CA PHE A 187 5.47 -7.12 3.55
C PHE A 187 4.03 -7.59 3.32
N HIS A 188 3.88 -8.64 2.51
CA HIS A 188 2.56 -9.13 2.11
C HIS A 188 1.79 -9.85 3.21
N THR A 189 2.48 -10.27 4.28
CA THR A 189 1.85 -10.91 5.45
C THR A 189 1.58 -9.87 6.53
N ARG A 190 0.37 -9.87 7.07
CA ARG A 190 0.02 -8.99 8.20
C ARG A 190 0.84 -9.34 9.42
N SER A 191 1.47 -8.34 10.03
CA SER A 191 2.20 -8.48 11.28
C SER A 191 2.22 -7.17 12.06
N THR A 192 2.39 -7.25 13.37
CA THR A 192 2.44 -6.06 14.22
C THR A 192 3.20 -6.34 15.49
N ASP A 193 3.81 -5.30 16.05
CA ASP A 193 4.36 -5.24 17.40
C ASP A 193 3.45 -4.48 18.39
N GLY A 194 2.25 -4.07 17.93
CA GLY A 194 1.28 -3.27 18.68
C GLY A 194 1.31 -1.78 18.32
N LYS A 195 2.38 -1.26 17.74
CA LYS A 195 2.55 0.12 17.30
C LYS A 195 2.76 0.23 15.78
N ILE A 196 3.60 -0.63 15.24
CA ILE A 196 3.87 -0.73 13.80
C ILE A 196 3.03 -1.86 13.22
N HIS A 197 2.27 -1.57 12.18
CA HIS A 197 1.36 -2.51 11.54
C HIS A 197 1.70 -2.67 10.06
N TYR A 198 2.16 -3.85 9.68
CA TYR A 198 2.20 -4.27 8.28
C TYR A 198 0.82 -4.78 7.87
N LEU A 199 0.24 -4.16 6.85
CA LEU A 199 -1.17 -4.38 6.50
C LEU A 199 -1.38 -5.58 5.59
N GLY A 200 -0.32 -6.04 4.92
CA GLY A 200 -0.41 -7.11 3.94
C GLY A 200 -1.10 -6.69 2.64
N ASN A 201 -0.96 -7.49 1.61
CA ASN A 201 -1.55 -7.24 0.31
C ASN A 201 -3.05 -7.61 0.25
N PRO A 202 -3.84 -7.11 -0.73
CA PRO A 202 -5.29 -7.24 -0.73
C PRO A 202 -5.80 -8.63 -1.17
N TYR A 203 -4.99 -9.44 -1.83
CA TYR A 203 -5.39 -10.74 -2.40
C TYR A 203 -4.21 -11.68 -2.55
N GLU A 204 -4.48 -12.97 -2.75
CA GLU A 204 -3.45 -13.99 -2.98
C GLU A 204 -2.82 -13.81 -4.37
N MET A 205 -1.49 -13.82 -4.47
CA MET A 205 -0.75 -13.72 -5.73
C MET A 205 0.21 -14.90 -5.93
N TYR A 206 0.68 -15.49 -4.85
CA TYR A 206 1.65 -16.56 -4.83
C TYR A 206 1.17 -17.74 -4.00
N TRP A 207 1.73 -18.93 -4.24
CA TRP A 207 1.34 -20.15 -3.51
C TRP A 207 1.55 -20.04 -1.99
N ASN A 208 2.55 -19.33 -1.54
CA ASN A 208 2.80 -19.10 -0.12
C ASN A 208 1.76 -18.19 0.57
N ASP A 209 0.86 -17.58 -0.21
CA ASP A 209 -0.24 -16.77 0.32
C ASP A 209 -1.44 -17.64 0.79
N VAL A 210 -1.43 -18.92 0.47
CA VAL A 210 -2.49 -19.85 0.86
C VAL A 210 -2.74 -19.84 2.37
N ASN A 211 -4.03 -19.74 2.76
CA ASN A 211 -4.45 -19.67 4.16
C ASN A 211 -3.94 -18.43 4.95
N ASP A 212 -3.45 -17.40 4.27
CA ASP A 212 -3.15 -16.12 4.89
C ASP A 212 -4.32 -15.13 4.68
N THR A 213 -4.51 -14.21 5.62
CA THR A 213 -5.62 -13.25 5.56
C THR A 213 -5.23 -12.06 4.71
N ARG A 214 -6.01 -11.78 3.68
CA ARG A 214 -5.80 -10.69 2.72
C ARG A 214 -6.92 -9.67 2.80
N GLY A 215 -6.70 -8.47 2.26
CA GLY A 215 -7.71 -7.42 2.20
C GLY A 215 -7.11 -6.03 2.33
N PHE A 216 -7.93 -5.07 2.78
CA PHE A 216 -7.50 -3.70 3.04
C PHE A 216 -7.94 -3.27 4.45
N HIS A 217 -7.67 -2.05 4.84
CA HIS A 217 -8.00 -1.57 6.18
C HIS A 217 -8.77 -0.25 6.12
N ILE A 218 -9.68 -0.04 7.08
CA ILE A 218 -10.33 1.24 7.33
C ILE A 218 -9.65 1.85 8.55
N PHE A 219 -9.05 3.01 8.36
CA PHE A 219 -8.43 3.80 9.42
C PHE A 219 -9.38 4.91 9.88
N ASP A 220 -9.53 5.08 11.17
CA ASP A 220 -10.33 6.14 11.78
C ASP A 220 -9.40 7.24 12.30
N THR A 221 -9.54 8.46 11.76
CA THR A 221 -8.68 9.60 12.09
C THR A 221 -8.89 10.12 13.51
N ASP A 222 -10.07 9.88 14.09
CA ASP A 222 -10.41 10.40 15.43
C ASP A 222 -9.84 9.49 16.53
N THR A 223 -9.90 8.18 16.31
CA THR A 223 -9.46 7.18 17.29
C THR A 223 -8.06 6.66 17.06
N LEU A 224 -7.46 6.94 15.90
CA LEU A 224 -6.18 6.41 15.42
C LEU A 224 -6.13 4.87 15.35
N THR A 225 -7.29 4.23 15.21
CA THR A 225 -7.42 2.78 15.10
C THR A 225 -7.71 2.35 13.67
N HIS A 226 -7.45 1.09 13.36
CA HIS A 226 -7.81 0.53 12.07
C HIS A 226 -8.61 -0.76 12.20
N THR A 227 -9.49 -0.99 11.25
CA THR A 227 -10.29 -2.21 11.14
C THR A 227 -9.95 -2.91 9.84
N PRO A 228 -9.49 -4.17 9.87
CA PRO A 228 -9.24 -4.93 8.66
C PRO A 228 -10.55 -5.32 7.97
N VAL A 229 -10.60 -5.13 6.66
CA VAL A 229 -11.66 -5.65 5.76
C VAL A 229 -11.06 -6.80 4.97
N ASN A 230 -11.49 -8.01 5.29
CA ASN A 230 -10.91 -9.20 4.72
C ASN A 230 -11.50 -9.50 3.35
N ASN A 231 -10.64 -9.91 2.41
CA ASN A 231 -11.03 -10.45 1.13
C ASN A 231 -11.49 -11.91 1.31
N PRO A 232 -12.76 -12.25 1.03
CA PRO A 232 -13.26 -13.61 1.17
C PRO A 232 -12.83 -14.53 0.01
N TYR A 233 -12.40 -13.94 -1.11
CA TYR A 233 -12.01 -14.68 -2.30
C TYR A 233 -10.63 -15.31 -2.14
N LYS A 234 -10.49 -16.57 -2.57
CA LYS A 234 -9.25 -17.33 -2.52
C LYS A 234 -8.85 -17.75 -3.92
N LEU A 235 -7.55 -17.73 -4.20
CA LEU A 235 -6.97 -18.20 -5.45
C LEU A 235 -6.38 -19.62 -5.29
N PHE A 236 -5.86 -19.93 -4.12
CA PHE A 236 -5.17 -21.17 -3.84
C PHE A 236 -5.89 -22.00 -2.78
N TYR A 237 -5.94 -23.31 -3.00
CA TYR A 237 -6.55 -24.27 -2.10
C TYR A 237 -5.63 -25.47 -1.89
N ASN A 238 -5.51 -25.93 -0.64
CA ASN A 238 -4.91 -27.22 -0.35
C ASN A 238 -5.92 -28.31 -0.65
N VAL A 239 -5.55 -29.27 -1.48
CA VAL A 239 -6.34 -30.50 -1.73
C VAL A 239 -5.66 -31.62 -0.95
N TYR A 240 -6.37 -32.24 -0.01
CA TYR A 240 -5.89 -33.35 0.82
C TYR A 240 -6.51 -34.66 0.32
#